data_fe4a11d4bad3962725f0defdeb4dcffe
#
_entry.id   fe4a11d4bad3962725f0defdeb4dcffe
#
_cell.length_a   1.000
_cell.length_b   1.000
_cell.length_c   1.000
_cell.angle_alpha   90.00
_cell.angle_beta   90.00
_cell.angle_gamma   90.00
#
_symmetry.space_group_name_H-M   'P 1'
#
loop_
_entity.id
_entity.type
_entity.pdbx_description
1 polymer ?
#
loop_
_entity_poly.entity_id
_entity_poly.type
_entity_poly.pdbx_seq_one_letter_code
_entity_poly.pdbx_strand_id
1 'polypeptide(L)'
;MKYIFMAGAPGSKWSSVSKSIYFSTSIDRSDASPEREYWHSAWGESNLMHMGAYFDPGMEFGGFFDRLSDYSKEECEAEFDRPFTGSGVRIVKSHVFAHHIDFLKQTWPDCPIILVHRPNDACLGWWVKCGHFDITYPTYDEYYIDLKHMSRIIADQNTDILAAWNGSHYIGDNLTLARTLGIETPPMEHYQSYKKSDVEVTII
;
A
#
# COMPACT_ATOMS: atom_id res chain seq x y z
N MET A 1 16.12 -8.91 4.95
CA MET A 1 14.77 -8.35 4.73
C MET A 1 14.09 -9.13 3.62
N LYS A 2 12.97 -9.77 3.92
CA LYS A 2 12.17 -10.53 2.93
C LYS A 2 10.98 -9.71 2.44
N TYR A 3 10.36 -8.95 3.34
CA TYR A 3 9.19 -8.14 3.04
C TYR A 3 9.44 -6.66 3.29
N ILE A 4 8.74 -5.83 2.53
CA ILE A 4 8.43 -4.43 2.83
C ILE A 4 6.92 -4.38 2.98
N PHE A 5 6.45 -4.07 4.17
CA PHE A 5 5.02 -3.84 4.38
C PHE A 5 4.65 -2.40 4.03
N MET A 6 3.45 -2.19 3.54
CA MET A 6 2.95 -0.86 3.22
C MET A 6 1.51 -0.70 3.70
N ALA A 7 1.28 0.32 4.51
CA ALA A 7 -0.03 0.73 4.98
C ALA A 7 -0.37 2.15 4.51
N GLY A 8 -1.59 2.36 4.10
CA GLY A 8 -2.12 3.66 3.69
C GLY A 8 -3.62 3.59 3.51
N ALA A 9 -4.35 4.61 3.94
CA ALA A 9 -5.80 4.64 3.79
C ALA A 9 -6.22 4.67 2.31
N PRO A 10 -7.44 4.21 1.95
CA PRO A 10 -7.97 4.35 0.60
C PRO A 10 -7.88 5.80 0.12
N GLY A 11 -7.38 6.02 -1.10
CA GLY A 11 -7.16 7.35 -1.64
C GLY A 11 -5.91 8.09 -1.16
N SER A 12 -5.08 7.50 -0.30
CA SER A 12 -3.80 8.07 0.16
C SER A 12 -2.73 8.13 -0.94
N LYS A 13 -2.99 7.61 -2.12
CA LYS A 13 -2.01 7.45 -3.23
C LYS A 13 -0.86 6.48 -2.91
N TRP A 14 -1.04 5.61 -1.95
CA TRP A 14 -0.03 4.60 -1.57
C TRP A 14 0.46 3.76 -2.74
N SER A 15 -0.41 3.48 -3.72
CA SER A 15 -0.03 2.75 -4.94
C SER A 15 1.03 3.50 -5.76
N SER A 16 0.96 4.83 -5.77
CA SER A 16 1.97 5.66 -6.41
C SER A 16 3.31 5.55 -5.67
N VAL A 17 3.29 5.51 -4.35
CA VAL A 17 4.49 5.29 -3.51
C VAL A 17 5.06 3.90 -3.78
N SER A 18 4.22 2.86 -3.76
CA SER A 18 4.63 1.48 -4.08
C SER A 18 5.25 1.41 -5.48
N LYS A 19 4.57 1.94 -6.50
CA LYS A 19 5.05 1.96 -7.88
C LYS A 19 6.40 2.65 -8.00
N SER A 20 6.65 3.71 -7.25
CA SER A 20 7.88 4.50 -7.34
C SER A 20 9.15 3.72 -6.95
N ILE A 21 9.02 2.67 -6.13
CA ILE A 21 10.12 1.78 -5.73
C ILE A 21 10.05 0.40 -6.39
N TYR A 22 8.95 0.07 -7.05
CA TYR A 22 8.71 -1.23 -7.67
C TYR A 22 9.72 -1.57 -8.78
N PHE A 23 10.30 -0.55 -9.43
CA PHE A 23 11.30 -0.71 -10.47
C PHE A 23 12.73 -0.86 -9.94
N SER A 24 12.94 -0.88 -8.62
CA SER A 24 14.22 -1.27 -8.03
C SER A 24 14.55 -2.73 -8.39
N THR A 25 15.80 -3.00 -8.72
CA THR A 25 16.28 -4.36 -9.03
C THR A 25 16.26 -5.29 -7.82
N SER A 26 16.16 -4.72 -6.61
CA SER A 26 16.01 -5.50 -5.37
C SER A 26 14.61 -6.09 -5.20
N ILE A 27 13.60 -5.58 -5.91
CA ILE A 27 12.20 -5.96 -5.72
C ILE A 27 11.82 -7.17 -6.58
N ASP A 28 11.19 -8.15 -5.93
CA ASP A 28 10.52 -9.25 -6.64
C ASP A 28 9.24 -8.72 -7.30
N ARG A 29 9.21 -8.75 -8.62
CA ARG A 29 8.09 -8.27 -9.44
C ARG A 29 7.28 -9.39 -10.06
N SER A 30 7.51 -10.63 -9.62
CA SER A 30 6.82 -11.80 -10.17
C SER A 30 5.33 -11.87 -9.78
N ASP A 31 4.89 -10.99 -8.86
CA ASP A 31 3.48 -10.80 -8.53
C ASP A 31 2.70 -10.00 -9.59
N ALA A 32 3.40 -9.35 -10.52
CA ALA A 32 2.74 -8.62 -11.61
C ALA A 32 2.29 -9.58 -12.72
N SER A 33 1.09 -9.34 -13.21
CA SER A 33 0.54 -10.00 -14.39
C SER A 33 -0.39 -9.03 -15.11
N PRO A 34 -0.79 -9.28 -16.37
CA PRO A 34 -1.77 -8.44 -17.06
C PRO A 34 -3.07 -8.28 -16.28
N GLU A 35 -3.50 -9.31 -15.55
CA GLU A 35 -4.71 -9.30 -14.73
C GLU A 35 -4.55 -8.45 -13.46
N ARG A 36 -3.30 -8.18 -13.03
CA ARG A 36 -2.95 -7.36 -11.87
C ARG A 36 -2.40 -5.98 -12.26
N GLU A 37 -2.56 -5.61 -13.50
CA GLU A 37 -2.35 -4.26 -13.99
C GLU A 37 -3.70 -3.54 -14.06
N TYR A 38 -4.09 -2.88 -12.98
CA TYR A 38 -5.36 -2.17 -12.92
C TYR A 38 -5.17 -0.73 -13.38
N TRP A 39 -5.83 -0.35 -14.48
CA TRP A 39 -5.84 0.98 -15.02
C TRP A 39 -7.11 1.72 -14.61
N HIS A 40 -6.97 2.87 -13.99
CA HIS A 40 -8.08 3.72 -13.63
C HIS A 40 -7.99 5.02 -14.42
N SER A 41 -9.03 5.38 -15.14
CA SER A 41 -9.14 6.71 -15.74
C SER A 41 -9.75 7.65 -14.72
N ALA A 42 -8.96 8.53 -14.14
CA ALA A 42 -9.47 9.64 -13.35
C ALA A 42 -9.89 10.76 -14.29
N TRP A 43 -11.18 10.85 -14.63
CA TRP A 43 -11.78 12.02 -15.32
C TRP A 43 -10.97 12.55 -16.53
N GLY A 44 -10.48 11.67 -17.38
CA GLY A 44 -9.72 12.04 -18.58
C GLY A 44 -8.25 12.43 -18.34
N GLU A 45 -7.78 12.39 -17.12
CA GLU A 45 -6.36 12.52 -16.78
C GLU A 45 -5.69 11.13 -16.66
N SER A 46 -4.41 11.10 -16.94
CA SER A 46 -3.54 9.93 -17.02
C SER A 46 -3.93 8.75 -16.13
N ASN A 47 -3.92 7.60 -16.73
CA ASN A 47 -4.15 6.30 -16.15
C ASN A 47 -3.37 6.09 -14.85
N LEU A 48 -4.09 5.95 -13.74
CA LEU A 48 -3.54 5.45 -12.51
C LEU A 48 -3.39 3.94 -12.65
N MET A 49 -2.20 3.45 -12.47
CA MET A 49 -1.89 2.04 -12.59
C MET A 49 -1.53 1.47 -11.23
N HIS A 50 -2.28 0.48 -10.79
CA HIS A 50 -1.84 -0.44 -9.75
C HIS A 50 -0.95 -1.51 -10.38
N MET A 51 0.19 -1.79 -9.79
CA MET A 51 1.07 -2.88 -10.19
C MET A 51 1.20 -3.89 -9.07
N GLY A 52 1.19 -5.16 -9.45
CA GLY A 52 1.41 -6.28 -8.54
C GLY A 52 0.22 -6.61 -7.65
N ALA A 53 0.45 -7.53 -6.74
CA ALA A 53 -0.59 -8.04 -5.85
C ALA A 53 -1.11 -6.96 -4.89
N TYR A 54 -2.39 -7.04 -4.60
CA TYR A 54 -3.08 -6.20 -3.65
C TYR A 54 -3.76 -7.10 -2.60
N PHE A 55 -3.45 -6.86 -1.34
CA PHE A 55 -3.88 -7.71 -0.23
C PHE A 55 -4.86 -6.94 0.64
N ASP A 56 -6.14 -7.21 0.49
CA ASP A 56 -7.18 -6.67 1.37
C ASP A 56 -8.35 -7.64 1.43
N PRO A 57 -9.18 -7.59 2.47
CA PRO A 57 -10.48 -8.26 2.43
C PRO A 57 -11.25 -7.86 1.18
N GLY A 58 -11.77 -8.85 0.46
CA GLY A 58 -12.45 -8.62 -0.81
C GLY A 58 -11.56 -8.54 -2.05
N MET A 59 -10.26 -8.64 -1.89
CA MET A 59 -9.29 -8.73 -2.99
C MET A 59 -8.87 -10.17 -3.25
N GLU A 60 -8.03 -10.39 -4.28
CA GLU A 60 -7.52 -11.72 -4.62
C GLU A 60 -6.71 -12.35 -3.48
N PHE A 61 -6.00 -11.51 -2.72
CA PHE A 61 -5.16 -11.91 -1.60
C PHE A 61 -5.57 -11.17 -0.33
N GLY A 62 -5.20 -11.73 0.82
CA GLY A 62 -5.41 -11.08 2.11
C GLY A 62 -6.86 -11.12 2.61
N GLY A 63 -7.65 -12.10 2.18
CA GLY A 63 -9.05 -12.22 2.57
C GLY A 63 -9.32 -12.29 4.08
N PHE A 64 -8.30 -12.58 4.90
CA PHE A 64 -8.41 -12.61 6.36
C PHE A 64 -7.68 -11.45 7.06
N PHE A 65 -7.16 -10.48 6.32
CA PHE A 65 -6.27 -9.44 6.89
C PHE A 65 -6.98 -8.47 7.84
N ASP A 66 -8.30 -8.40 7.82
CA ASP A 66 -9.10 -7.73 8.85
C ASP A 66 -8.88 -8.31 10.26
N ARG A 67 -8.42 -9.58 10.33
CA ARG A 67 -8.09 -10.31 11.55
C ARG A 67 -6.67 -10.87 11.51
N LEU A 68 -5.74 -10.16 10.87
CA LEU A 68 -4.37 -10.63 10.63
C LEU A 68 -3.68 -11.13 11.91
N SER A 69 -3.92 -10.48 13.05
CA SER A 69 -3.34 -10.84 14.35
C SER A 69 -3.87 -12.16 14.96
N ASP A 70 -4.94 -12.74 14.40
CA ASP A 70 -5.48 -14.02 14.85
C ASP A 70 -4.74 -15.22 14.21
N TYR A 71 -3.88 -14.96 13.24
CA TYR A 71 -3.18 -15.98 12.46
C TYR A 71 -1.72 -16.09 12.87
N SER A 72 -1.16 -17.29 12.71
CA SER A 72 0.26 -17.53 12.93
C SER A 72 1.13 -16.83 11.88
N LYS A 73 2.40 -16.63 12.23
CA LYS A 73 3.39 -16.08 11.30
C LYS A 73 3.46 -16.87 10.00
N GLU A 74 3.44 -18.19 10.11
CA GLU A 74 3.54 -19.12 8.97
C GLU A 74 2.33 -19.01 8.04
N GLU A 75 1.12 -18.88 8.58
CA GLU A 75 -0.09 -18.68 7.79
C GLU A 75 -0.07 -17.33 7.08
N CYS A 76 0.36 -16.27 7.77
CA CYS A 76 0.51 -14.95 7.16
C CYS A 76 1.57 -14.98 6.05
N GLU A 77 2.73 -15.59 6.27
CA GLU A 77 3.79 -15.70 5.28
C GLU A 77 3.36 -16.51 4.05
N ALA A 78 2.59 -17.58 4.25
CA ALA A 78 2.05 -18.36 3.15
C ALA A 78 1.15 -17.49 2.24
N GLU A 79 0.34 -16.61 2.83
CA GLU A 79 -0.50 -15.68 2.07
C GLU A 79 0.32 -14.56 1.42
N PHE A 80 1.29 -13.97 2.13
CA PHE A 80 2.18 -12.94 1.57
C PHE A 80 2.99 -13.45 0.38
N ASP A 81 3.38 -14.72 0.41
CA ASP A 81 4.19 -15.33 -0.62
C ASP A 81 3.39 -15.81 -1.83
N ARG A 82 2.10 -16.02 -1.67
CA ARG A 82 1.23 -16.68 -2.67
C ARG A 82 1.30 -16.08 -4.09
N PRO A 83 1.37 -14.74 -4.28
CA PRO A 83 1.46 -14.17 -5.63
C PRO A 83 2.86 -14.19 -6.23
N PHE A 84 3.90 -14.49 -5.44
CA PHE A 84 5.29 -14.37 -5.87
C PHE A 84 5.88 -15.72 -6.27
N THR A 85 6.59 -15.72 -7.40
CA THR A 85 7.31 -16.90 -7.91
C THR A 85 8.81 -16.63 -8.09
N GLY A 86 9.22 -15.38 -7.94
CA GLY A 86 10.60 -14.92 -8.10
C GLY A 86 11.37 -14.86 -6.78
N SER A 87 12.47 -14.16 -6.84
CA SER A 87 13.33 -13.88 -5.70
C SER A 87 13.55 -12.38 -5.55
N GLY A 88 13.87 -11.94 -4.34
CA GLY A 88 14.05 -10.53 -4.01
C GLY A 88 13.16 -10.12 -2.85
N VAL A 89 13.08 -8.81 -2.63
CA VAL A 89 12.25 -8.22 -1.59
C VAL A 89 10.82 -8.09 -2.10
N ARG A 90 9.86 -8.54 -1.33
CA ARG A 90 8.44 -8.55 -1.67
C ARG A 90 7.71 -7.37 -1.03
N ILE A 91 7.01 -6.59 -1.83
CA ILE A 91 6.16 -5.51 -1.31
C ILE A 91 4.78 -6.09 -1.03
N VAL A 92 4.42 -6.15 0.26
CA VAL A 92 3.09 -6.57 0.70
C VAL A 92 2.33 -5.34 1.18
N LYS A 93 1.25 -5.02 0.50
CA LYS A 93 0.50 -3.78 0.71
C LYS A 93 -0.96 -4.06 1.02
N SER A 94 -1.45 -3.48 2.12
CA SER A 94 -2.85 -3.60 2.53
C SER A 94 -3.29 -2.35 3.27
N HIS A 95 -4.53 -1.90 3.01
CA HIS A 95 -5.12 -0.79 3.76
C HIS A 95 -5.34 -1.17 5.22
N VAL A 96 -5.76 -2.40 5.48
CA VAL A 96 -6.03 -2.88 6.84
C VAL A 96 -4.79 -3.09 7.68
N PHE A 97 -3.60 -3.07 7.10
CA PHE A 97 -2.35 -3.04 7.86
C PHE A 97 -2.23 -1.85 8.80
N ALA A 98 -2.95 -0.76 8.53
CA ALA A 98 -3.06 0.37 9.45
C ALA A 98 -3.49 -0.05 10.85
N HIS A 99 -4.40 -1.02 10.97
CA HIS A 99 -4.90 -1.54 12.24
C HIS A 99 -4.00 -2.62 12.87
N HIS A 100 -2.97 -3.11 12.15
CA HIS A 100 -2.12 -4.21 12.57
C HIS A 100 -0.64 -3.84 12.67
N ILE A 101 -0.30 -2.55 12.74
CA ILE A 101 1.09 -2.06 12.70
C ILE A 101 1.93 -2.68 13.83
N ASP A 102 1.41 -2.72 15.05
CA ASP A 102 2.15 -3.29 16.20
C ASP A 102 2.35 -4.81 16.02
N PHE A 103 1.37 -5.52 15.52
CA PHE A 103 1.50 -6.94 15.21
C PHE A 103 2.58 -7.19 14.15
N LEU A 104 2.58 -6.41 13.07
CA LEU A 104 3.60 -6.51 12.02
C LEU A 104 5.00 -6.25 12.56
N LYS A 105 5.18 -5.21 13.38
CA LYS A 105 6.48 -4.89 14.02
C LYS A 105 6.98 -5.98 14.95
N GLN A 106 6.07 -6.57 15.72
CA GLN A 106 6.42 -7.63 16.66
C GLN A 106 6.76 -8.95 15.95
N THR A 107 6.01 -9.28 14.91
CA THR A 107 6.14 -10.56 14.21
C THR A 107 7.29 -10.56 13.18
N TRP A 108 7.55 -9.42 12.53
CA TRP A 108 8.61 -9.24 11.52
C TRP A 108 9.48 -8.02 11.85
N PRO A 109 10.23 -8.03 12.95
CA PRO A 109 11.00 -6.86 13.41
C PRO A 109 12.08 -6.38 12.42
N ASP A 110 12.53 -7.27 11.52
CA ASP A 110 13.53 -6.95 10.48
C ASP A 110 12.89 -6.47 9.14
N CYS A 111 11.57 -6.36 9.10
CA CYS A 111 10.83 -5.92 7.90
C CYS A 111 10.27 -4.51 8.13
N PRO A 112 10.69 -3.53 7.32
CA PRO A 112 10.21 -2.16 7.46
C PRO A 112 8.74 -2.05 7.08
N ILE A 113 8.04 -1.11 7.70
CA ILE A 113 6.68 -0.74 7.36
C ILE A 113 6.69 0.68 6.80
N ILE A 114 6.30 0.84 5.54
CA ILE A 114 6.07 2.14 4.93
C ILE A 114 4.67 2.59 5.31
N LEU A 115 4.58 3.73 5.98
CA LEU A 115 3.33 4.41 6.28
C LEU A 115 3.11 5.53 5.28
N VAL A 116 1.93 5.54 4.66
CA VAL A 116 1.52 6.56 3.69
C VAL A 116 0.29 7.28 4.24
N HIS A 117 0.47 8.55 4.56
CA HIS A 117 -0.60 9.41 5.05
C HIS A 117 -0.97 10.48 4.04
N ARG A 118 -2.25 10.83 4.03
CA ARG A 118 -2.81 11.98 3.33
C ARG A 118 -4.05 12.44 4.10
N PRO A 119 -4.36 13.76 4.16
CA PRO A 119 -5.58 14.23 4.85
C PRO A 119 -6.85 13.50 4.41
N ASN A 120 -7.77 13.25 5.34
CA ASN A 120 -8.96 12.43 5.10
C ASN A 120 -9.84 12.92 3.93
N ASP A 121 -10.05 14.22 3.84
CA ASP A 121 -10.80 14.85 2.76
C ASP A 121 -10.12 14.69 1.40
N ALA A 122 -8.80 14.81 1.37
CA ALA A 122 -8.00 14.58 0.17
C ALA A 122 -7.99 13.09 -0.24
N CYS A 123 -7.96 12.17 0.73
CA CYS A 123 -8.14 10.74 0.49
C CYS A 123 -9.49 10.43 -0.13
N LEU A 124 -10.57 10.88 0.51
CA LEU A 124 -11.94 10.63 0.05
C LEU A 124 -12.18 11.24 -1.34
N GLY A 125 -11.76 12.50 -1.55
CA GLY A 125 -11.91 13.18 -2.83
C GLY A 125 -11.14 12.46 -3.95
N TRP A 126 -9.93 11.96 -3.66
CA TRP A 126 -9.15 11.20 -4.62
C TRP A 126 -9.77 9.84 -4.92
N TRP A 127 -10.26 9.13 -3.89
CA TRP A 127 -10.92 7.85 -4.05
C TRP A 127 -12.15 7.96 -4.95
N VAL A 128 -13.01 8.98 -4.72
CA VAL A 128 -14.17 9.27 -5.58
C VAL A 128 -13.73 9.62 -7.00
N LYS A 129 -12.71 10.48 -7.15
CA LYS A 129 -12.18 10.89 -8.46
C LYS A 129 -11.66 9.70 -9.28
N CYS A 130 -11.14 8.69 -8.63
CA CYS A 130 -10.67 7.47 -9.29
C CYS A 130 -11.82 6.53 -9.70
N GLY A 131 -13.07 6.83 -9.37
CA GLY A 131 -14.24 6.03 -9.75
C GLY A 131 -14.35 4.71 -9.01
N HIS A 132 -13.91 4.64 -7.74
CA HIS A 132 -13.82 3.38 -7.03
C HIS A 132 -15.13 2.65 -6.77
N PHE A 133 -16.29 3.32 -6.86
CA PHE A 133 -17.57 2.61 -6.87
C PHE A 133 -17.87 1.93 -8.22
N ASP A 134 -17.25 2.40 -9.30
CA ASP A 134 -17.40 1.86 -10.65
C ASP A 134 -16.31 0.84 -10.99
N ILE A 135 -15.34 0.63 -10.09
CA ILE A 135 -14.25 -0.31 -10.29
C ILE A 135 -14.67 -1.67 -9.76
N THR A 136 -14.76 -2.62 -10.66
CA THR A 136 -15.06 -4.02 -10.36
C THR A 136 -13.81 -4.76 -9.85
N TYR A 137 -13.35 -4.44 -8.66
CA TYR A 137 -12.59 -5.42 -7.90
C TYR A 137 -13.55 -6.47 -7.35
N PRO A 138 -13.12 -7.72 -7.10
CA PRO A 138 -14.04 -8.83 -6.89
C PRO A 138 -15.17 -8.61 -5.88
N THR A 139 -14.94 -7.88 -4.78
CA THR A 139 -15.99 -7.56 -3.79
C THR A 139 -15.79 -6.17 -3.17
N TYR A 140 -15.21 -5.26 -3.94
CA TYR A 140 -14.80 -3.96 -3.42
C TYR A 140 -15.98 -3.08 -3.00
N ASP A 141 -17.07 -3.12 -3.76
CA ASP A 141 -18.33 -2.44 -3.49
C ASP A 141 -19.05 -3.00 -2.26
N GLU A 142 -18.98 -4.31 -2.04
CA GLU A 142 -19.52 -4.96 -0.85
C GLU A 142 -18.79 -4.53 0.41
N TYR A 143 -17.48 -4.28 0.33
CA TYR A 143 -16.65 -3.89 1.46
C TYR A 143 -16.79 -2.39 1.81
N TYR A 144 -16.86 -1.51 0.82
CA TYR A 144 -16.88 -0.07 1.03
C TYR A 144 -18.27 0.57 1.05
N ILE A 145 -19.30 -0.12 0.68
CA ILE A 145 -20.73 0.14 0.83
C ILE A 145 -21.17 1.53 0.34
N ASP A 146 -20.75 2.61 1.01
CA ASP A 146 -21.11 4.00 0.69
C ASP A 146 -20.02 5.00 1.13
N LEU A 147 -20.19 6.27 0.73
CA LEU A 147 -19.26 7.35 1.05
C LEU A 147 -19.09 7.59 2.56
N LYS A 148 -20.15 7.39 3.35
CA LYS A 148 -20.10 7.59 4.80
C LYS A 148 -19.28 6.49 5.46
N HIS A 149 -19.43 5.27 4.98
CA HIS A 149 -18.63 4.13 5.46
C HIS A 149 -17.17 4.31 5.06
N MET A 150 -16.89 4.65 3.79
CA MET A 150 -15.54 4.93 3.32
C MET A 150 -14.87 6.07 4.09
N SER A 151 -15.59 7.15 4.37
CA SER A 151 -15.06 8.27 5.16
C SER A 151 -14.62 7.85 6.56
N ARG A 152 -15.35 6.92 7.20
CA ARG A 152 -14.98 6.36 8.51
C ARG A 152 -13.74 5.49 8.40
N ILE A 153 -13.70 4.57 7.42
CA ILE A 153 -12.54 3.70 7.20
C ILE A 153 -11.27 4.54 7.00
N ILE A 154 -11.34 5.58 6.15
CA ILE A 154 -10.20 6.48 5.92
C ILE A 154 -9.77 7.17 7.23
N ALA A 155 -10.73 7.68 8.01
CA ALA A 155 -10.41 8.37 9.25
C ALA A 155 -9.80 7.45 10.29
N ASP A 156 -10.33 6.24 10.45
CA ASP A 156 -9.86 5.25 11.42
C ASP A 156 -8.44 4.78 11.04
N GLN A 157 -8.21 4.42 9.79
CA GLN A 157 -6.88 3.99 9.31
C GLN A 157 -5.84 5.10 9.38
N ASN A 158 -6.19 6.33 9.00
CA ASN A 158 -5.28 7.46 9.15
C ASN A 158 -4.96 7.77 10.62
N THR A 159 -5.91 7.58 11.53
CA THR A 159 -5.68 7.73 12.96
C THR A 159 -4.62 6.76 13.45
N ASP A 160 -4.72 5.49 13.07
CA ASP A 160 -3.76 4.46 13.46
C ASP A 160 -2.38 4.69 12.81
N ILE A 161 -2.35 5.09 11.53
CA ILE A 161 -1.12 5.46 10.83
C ILE A 161 -0.40 6.62 11.56
N LEU A 162 -1.13 7.68 11.90
CA LEU A 162 -0.55 8.84 12.59
C LEU A 162 -0.10 8.50 14.02
N ALA A 163 -0.82 7.63 14.71
CA ALA A 163 -0.42 7.15 16.04
C ALA A 163 0.90 6.35 15.98
N ALA A 164 1.07 5.52 14.95
CA ALA A 164 2.28 4.73 14.73
C ALA A 164 3.46 5.56 14.21
N TRP A 165 3.21 6.72 13.62
CA TRP A 165 4.22 7.60 13.02
C TRP A 165 5.25 8.12 14.03
N ASN A 166 4.83 8.40 15.25
CA ASN A 166 5.62 8.67 16.44
C ASN A 166 6.88 9.55 16.20
N GLY A 167 6.74 10.65 15.45
CA GLY A 167 7.82 11.61 15.24
C GLY A 167 8.89 11.20 14.20
N SER A 168 8.67 10.12 13.46
CA SER A 168 9.56 9.72 12.37
C SER A 168 9.63 10.81 11.29
N HIS A 169 10.80 10.95 10.64
CA HIS A 169 11.00 11.96 9.61
C HIS A 169 10.28 11.62 8.32
N TYR A 170 9.68 12.63 7.69
CA TYR A 170 9.09 12.50 6.37
C TYR A 170 10.13 12.22 5.30
N ILE A 171 9.81 11.26 4.44
CA ILE A 171 10.59 10.91 3.26
C ILE A 171 10.03 11.70 2.08
N GLY A 172 10.88 12.51 1.43
CA GLY A 172 10.44 13.47 0.41
C GLY A 172 10.31 12.90 -1.00
N ASP A 173 10.96 11.76 -1.29
CA ASP A 173 11.02 11.17 -2.63
C ASP A 173 11.40 9.68 -2.58
N ASN A 174 11.20 8.99 -3.71
CA ASN A 174 11.45 7.56 -3.82
C ASN A 174 12.93 7.16 -3.79
N LEU A 175 13.86 8.03 -4.15
CA LEU A 175 15.29 7.70 -4.07
C LEU A 175 15.73 7.70 -2.61
N THR A 176 15.24 8.65 -1.83
CA THR A 176 15.44 8.67 -0.37
C THR A 176 14.77 7.47 0.28
N LEU A 177 13.54 7.12 -0.15
CA LEU A 177 12.82 5.95 0.33
C LEU A 177 13.63 4.66 0.08
N ALA A 178 14.09 4.44 -1.15
CA ALA A 178 14.87 3.27 -1.51
C ALA A 178 16.17 3.16 -0.68
N ARG A 179 16.88 4.27 -0.51
CA ARG A 179 18.11 4.31 0.33
C ARG A 179 17.83 3.98 1.78
N THR A 180 16.75 4.50 2.34
CA THR A 180 16.37 4.22 3.73
C THR A 180 15.97 2.76 3.92
N LEU A 181 15.33 2.15 2.91
CA LEU A 181 14.99 0.73 2.89
C LEU A 181 16.21 -0.19 2.66
N GLY A 182 17.34 0.36 2.24
CA GLY A 182 18.53 -0.44 1.88
C GLY A 182 18.35 -1.25 0.60
N ILE A 183 17.50 -0.81 -0.31
CA ILE A 183 17.29 -1.41 -1.64
C ILE A 183 17.99 -0.57 -2.72
N GLU A 184 18.27 -1.17 -3.87
CA GLU A 184 18.80 -0.45 -5.01
C GLU A 184 17.86 0.69 -5.42
N THR A 185 18.42 1.83 -5.77
CA THR A 185 17.60 2.98 -6.21
C THR A 185 16.95 2.68 -7.55
N PRO A 186 15.64 2.96 -7.70
CA PRO A 186 14.98 2.81 -8.99
C PRO A 186 15.60 3.76 -10.04
N PRO A 187 15.50 3.43 -11.33
CA PRO A 187 15.94 4.31 -12.40
C PRO A 187 15.35 5.71 -12.32
N MET A 188 16.12 6.73 -12.72
CA MET A 188 15.73 8.15 -12.63
C MET A 188 14.46 8.49 -13.42
N GLU A 189 14.13 7.75 -14.45
CA GLU A 189 12.86 7.88 -15.20
C GLU A 189 11.63 7.59 -14.34
N HIS A 190 11.81 6.87 -13.22
CA HIS A 190 10.78 6.60 -12.22
C HIS A 190 10.88 7.52 -11.00
N TYR A 191 11.63 8.63 -11.10
CA TYR A 191 11.72 9.59 -10.00
C TYR A 191 10.35 10.16 -9.64
N GLN A 192 10.04 10.14 -8.34
CA GLN A 192 8.82 10.70 -7.80
C GLN A 192 9.09 11.49 -6.53
N SER A 193 8.68 12.76 -6.53
CA SER A 193 8.64 13.59 -5.33
C SER A 193 7.27 13.45 -4.67
N TYR A 194 7.24 13.05 -3.40
CA TYR A 194 6.00 12.87 -2.64
C TYR A 194 5.37 14.20 -2.26
N LYS A 195 6.18 15.24 -2.03
CA LYS A 195 5.69 16.61 -1.73
C LYS A 195 4.78 17.18 -2.82
N LYS A 196 5.04 16.86 -4.08
CA LYS A 196 4.20 17.30 -5.21
C LYS A 196 2.84 16.58 -5.27
N SER A 197 2.69 15.51 -4.54
CA SER A 197 1.50 14.65 -4.55
C SER A 197 0.64 14.81 -3.29
N ASP A 198 0.98 15.73 -2.39
CA ASP A 198 0.35 15.91 -1.08
C ASP A 198 0.34 14.61 -0.24
N VAL A 199 1.40 13.82 -0.41
CA VAL A 199 1.55 12.54 0.26
C VAL A 199 2.70 12.64 1.26
N GLU A 200 2.43 12.20 2.47
CA GLU A 200 3.41 12.08 3.53
C GLU A 200 3.81 10.62 3.67
N VAL A 201 5.12 10.34 3.62
CA VAL A 201 5.67 8.98 3.68
C VAL A 201 6.69 8.90 4.81
N THR A 202 6.61 7.84 5.60
CA THR A 202 7.66 7.48 6.57
C THR A 202 7.88 5.98 6.61
N ILE A 203 8.96 5.55 7.27
CA ILE A 203 9.28 4.15 7.57
C ILE A 203 9.41 4.00 9.08
N ILE A 204 8.86 2.93 9.58
CA ILE A 204 8.98 2.52 10.99
C ILE A 204 9.47 1.09 11.09
#